data_8f6a72d778937ce944425fae749ae81b
#
_entry.id   8f6a72d778937ce944425fae749ae81b
#
_cell.length_a   1.000
_cell.length_b   1.000
_cell.length_c   1.000
_cell.angle_alpha   90.00
_cell.angle_beta   90.00
_cell.angle_gamma   90.00
#
_symmetry.space_group_name_H-M   'P 1'
#
loop_
_entity.id
_entity.type
_entity.pdbx_description
1 polymer ?
#
loop_
_entity_poly.entity_id
_entity_poly.type
_entity_poly.pdbx_seq_one_letter_code
_entity_poly.pdbx_strand_id
1 'polypeptide(L)'
;AWLAYLRHGETARLREAIAHNRQDVLTLARLLPALMRVHAEPEAHDADGAALARRLLQCGEHAAALAVLERTPGEAAALAHARVLRRDGRPQEAQAALERVDGAERSVPILEALAKLHEHILRDLAKAHAIATRLSALEPDAIRHARRLARLQRRIETPNPKRPARDGGFKRTGPLEVA
;
A
#
# COMPACT_ATOMS: atom_id res chain seq x y z
N ALA A 1 19.77 20.67 37.17
CA ALA A 1 21.21 20.60 37.00
C ALA A 1 21.80 22.00 36.82
N TRP A 2 21.44 22.78 35.80
CA TRP A 2 22.02 24.08 35.45
C TRP A 2 21.85 25.14 36.56
N LEU A 3 20.63 25.28 37.14
CA LEU A 3 20.36 26.22 38.25
C LEU A 3 21.13 25.86 39.53
N ALA A 4 21.31 24.58 39.84
CA ALA A 4 22.09 24.13 40.99
C ALA A 4 23.58 24.44 40.79
N TYR A 5 24.12 24.30 39.60
CA TYR A 5 25.45 24.73 39.25
C TYR A 5 25.64 26.23 39.40
N LEU A 6 24.73 27.06 38.89
CA LEU A 6 24.84 28.51 39.00
C LEU A 6 24.74 29.04 40.43
N ARG A 7 23.91 28.38 41.27
CA ARG A 7 23.68 28.84 42.65
C ARG A 7 24.69 28.27 43.65
N HIS A 8 25.15 27.04 43.44
CA HIS A 8 25.87 26.27 44.44
C HIS A 8 27.18 25.66 43.93
N GLY A 9 27.50 25.84 42.64
CA GLY A 9 28.70 25.22 42.03
C GLY A 9 28.62 23.70 41.89
N GLU A 10 27.41 23.10 42.01
CA GLU A 10 27.22 21.66 41.94
C GLU A 10 27.44 21.13 40.52
N THR A 11 28.56 20.43 40.28
CA THR A 11 28.93 19.91 38.95
C THR A 11 28.45 18.51 38.68
N ALA A 12 28.10 17.70 39.70
CA ALA A 12 27.73 16.28 39.52
C ALA A 12 26.54 16.11 38.59
N ARG A 13 25.41 16.74 38.90
CA ARG A 13 24.20 16.69 38.09
C ARG A 13 24.35 17.30 36.68
N LEU A 14 25.25 18.30 36.55
CA LEU A 14 25.55 18.89 35.26
C LEU A 14 26.33 17.92 34.37
N ARG A 15 27.31 17.20 34.94
CA ARG A 15 28.09 16.17 34.24
C ARG A 15 27.18 15.02 33.79
N GLU A 16 26.26 14.56 34.63
CA GLU A 16 25.27 13.54 34.27
C GLU A 16 24.39 13.99 33.09
N ALA A 17 23.88 15.23 33.13
CA ALA A 17 23.08 15.77 32.03
C ALA A 17 23.89 15.89 30.73
N ILE A 18 25.13 16.30 30.78
CA ILE A 18 26.02 16.36 29.62
C ILE A 18 26.32 14.96 29.08
N ALA A 19 26.60 13.98 29.97
CA ALA A 19 26.83 12.61 29.56
C ALA A 19 25.59 11.98 28.88
N HIS A 20 24.39 12.22 29.43
CA HIS A 20 23.13 11.79 28.84
C HIS A 20 22.91 12.43 27.46
N ASN A 21 23.03 13.74 27.35
CA ASN A 21 22.88 14.45 26.07
C ASN A 21 23.88 13.97 25.01
N ARG A 22 25.14 13.72 25.43
CA ARG A 22 26.15 13.12 24.53
C ARG A 22 25.69 11.75 24.02
N GLN A 23 25.14 10.90 24.91
CA GLN A 23 24.64 9.57 24.53
C GLN A 23 23.47 9.69 23.55
N ASP A 24 22.54 10.63 23.78
CA ASP A 24 21.41 10.87 22.89
C ASP A 24 21.87 11.29 21.49
N VAL A 25 22.82 12.22 21.40
CA VAL A 25 23.40 12.66 20.13
C VAL A 25 24.05 11.49 19.38
N LEU A 26 24.83 10.65 20.10
CA LEU A 26 25.46 9.47 19.51
C LEU A 26 24.42 8.44 19.04
N THR A 27 23.35 8.26 19.80
CA THR A 27 22.24 7.36 19.43
C THR A 27 21.54 7.85 18.17
N LEU A 28 21.24 9.15 18.09
CA LEU A 28 20.63 9.75 16.90
C LEU A 28 21.55 9.65 15.67
N ALA A 29 22.85 9.89 15.86
CA ALA A 29 23.84 9.75 14.79
C ALA A 29 23.93 8.31 14.24
N ARG A 30 23.71 7.29 15.09
CA ARG A 30 23.67 5.88 14.69
C ARG A 30 22.33 5.47 14.08
N LEU A 31 21.24 6.11 14.52
CA LEU A 31 19.90 5.82 14.04
C LEU A 31 19.74 6.17 12.55
N LEU A 32 20.28 7.29 12.11
CA LEU A 32 20.15 7.74 10.72
C LEU A 32 20.68 6.72 9.70
N PRO A 33 21.92 6.22 9.79
CA PRO A 33 22.41 5.17 8.90
C PRO A 33 21.61 3.86 8.99
N ALA A 34 21.07 3.52 10.17
CA ALA A 34 20.21 2.36 10.34
C ALA A 34 18.88 2.53 9.57
N LEU A 35 18.24 3.67 9.69
CA LEU A 35 17.03 4.00 8.94
C LEU A 35 17.26 4.02 7.42
N MET A 36 18.41 4.55 6.99
CA MET A 36 18.78 4.52 5.56
C MET A 36 18.93 3.09 5.04
N ARG A 37 19.51 2.17 5.80
CA ARG A 37 19.61 0.74 5.44
C ARG A 37 18.22 0.08 5.39
N VAL A 38 17.38 0.29 6.40
CA VAL A 38 15.99 -0.21 6.40
C VAL A 38 15.21 0.31 5.19
N HIS A 39 15.44 1.56 4.81
CA HIS A 39 14.80 2.15 3.65
C HIS A 39 15.31 1.54 2.32
N ALA A 40 16.60 1.25 2.24
CA ALA A 40 17.20 0.64 1.04
C ALA A 40 16.84 -0.84 0.89
N GLU A 41 16.82 -1.59 1.99
CA GLU A 41 16.64 -3.04 2.03
C GLU A 41 15.66 -3.44 3.15
N PRO A 42 14.37 -3.07 3.03
CA PRO A 42 13.38 -3.32 4.09
C PRO A 42 13.23 -4.82 4.44
N GLU A 43 13.36 -5.71 3.45
CA GLU A 43 13.26 -7.16 3.65
C GLU A 43 14.40 -7.72 4.52
N ALA A 44 15.62 -7.20 4.37
CA ALA A 44 16.79 -7.62 5.15
C ALA A 44 16.69 -7.22 6.63
N HIS A 45 15.79 -6.31 6.95
CA HIS A 45 15.59 -5.77 8.29
C HIS A 45 14.21 -6.10 8.89
N ASP A 46 13.47 -7.04 8.28
CA ASP A 46 12.10 -7.42 8.70
C ASP A 46 11.18 -6.20 8.90
N ALA A 47 11.35 -5.20 8.05
CA ALA A 47 10.58 -3.97 8.11
C ALA A 47 9.22 -4.13 7.42
N ASP A 48 8.17 -3.48 7.96
CA ASP A 48 6.88 -3.40 7.29
C ASP A 48 6.98 -2.54 6.02
N GLY A 49 7.23 -3.21 4.88
CA GLY A 49 7.36 -2.56 3.59
C GLY A 49 6.08 -1.84 3.16
N ALA A 50 4.89 -2.31 3.56
CA ALA A 50 3.64 -1.63 3.28
C ALA A 50 3.51 -0.30 4.05
N ALA A 51 3.97 -0.26 5.31
CA ALA A 51 4.02 0.97 6.10
C ALA A 51 5.07 1.94 5.54
N LEU A 52 6.25 1.45 5.16
CA LEU A 52 7.30 2.25 4.52
C LEU A 52 6.79 2.87 3.22
N ALA A 53 6.19 2.08 2.35
CA ALA A 53 5.63 2.57 1.09
C ALA A 53 4.54 3.63 1.31
N ARG A 54 3.69 3.45 2.33
CA ARG A 54 2.68 4.45 2.71
C ARG A 54 3.34 5.78 3.08
N ARG A 55 4.44 5.73 3.84
CA ARG A 55 5.19 6.93 4.21
C ARG A 55 5.81 7.61 2.99
N LEU A 56 6.42 6.83 2.09
CA LEU A 56 6.98 7.35 0.83
C LEU A 56 5.91 8.05 -0.02
N LEU A 57 4.71 7.46 -0.13
CA LEU A 57 3.59 8.09 -0.84
C LEU A 57 3.15 9.42 -0.20
N GLN A 58 3.18 9.52 1.12
CA GLN A 58 2.89 10.78 1.82
C GLN A 58 3.94 11.86 1.55
N CYS A 59 5.18 11.46 1.31
CA CYS A 59 6.28 12.35 0.93
C CYS A 59 6.32 12.67 -0.58
N GLY A 60 5.42 12.09 -1.39
CA GLY A 60 5.42 12.27 -2.84
C GLY A 60 6.39 11.34 -3.59
N GLU A 61 7.08 10.45 -2.90
CA GLU A 61 8.09 9.52 -3.44
C GLU A 61 7.44 8.30 -4.09
N HIS A 62 6.65 8.51 -5.14
CA HIS A 62 5.85 7.46 -5.78
C HIS A 62 6.68 6.31 -6.34
N ALA A 63 7.80 6.61 -7.03
CA ALA A 63 8.65 5.59 -7.63
C ALA A 63 9.29 4.69 -6.56
N ALA A 64 9.80 5.30 -5.48
CA ALA A 64 10.38 4.57 -4.36
C ALA A 64 9.33 3.69 -3.65
N ALA A 65 8.11 4.21 -3.47
CA ALA A 65 7.02 3.45 -2.87
C ALA A 65 6.65 2.20 -3.70
N LEU A 66 6.56 2.33 -5.03
CA LEU A 66 6.29 1.21 -5.92
C LEU A 66 7.41 0.17 -5.86
N ALA A 67 8.69 0.60 -5.89
CA ALA A 67 9.83 -0.29 -5.80
C ALA A 67 9.87 -1.08 -4.47
N VAL A 68 9.49 -0.46 -3.35
CA VAL A 68 9.35 -1.14 -2.06
C VAL A 68 8.22 -2.16 -2.10
N LEU A 69 7.02 -1.78 -2.59
CA LEU A 69 5.85 -2.66 -2.64
C LEU A 69 6.05 -3.85 -3.57
N GLU A 70 6.79 -3.67 -4.66
CA GLU A 70 7.09 -4.74 -5.61
C GLU A 70 7.91 -5.87 -4.97
N ARG A 71 8.84 -5.51 -4.08
CA ARG A 71 9.72 -6.46 -3.37
C ARG A 71 9.11 -7.01 -2.08
N THR A 72 8.17 -6.28 -1.48
CA THR A 72 7.57 -6.68 -0.20
C THR A 72 6.57 -7.81 -0.41
N PRO A 73 6.78 -8.98 0.22
CA PRO A 73 5.84 -10.09 0.12
C PRO A 73 4.58 -9.85 0.97
N GLY A 74 3.56 -10.66 0.70
CA GLY A 74 2.37 -10.73 1.51
C GLY A 74 1.19 -9.88 1.04
N GLU A 75 0.02 -10.21 1.61
CA GLU A 75 -1.28 -9.67 1.22
C GLU A 75 -1.38 -8.15 1.36
N ALA A 76 -0.93 -7.61 2.49
CA ALA A 76 -1.02 -6.17 2.78
C ALA A 76 -0.24 -5.33 1.76
N ALA A 77 0.98 -5.77 1.41
CA ALA A 77 1.82 -5.12 0.41
C ALA A 77 1.20 -5.20 -0.99
N ALA A 78 0.69 -6.37 -1.39
CA ALA A 78 0.04 -6.56 -2.69
C ALA A 78 -1.21 -5.69 -2.84
N LEU A 79 -2.04 -5.60 -1.80
CA LEU A 79 -3.22 -4.72 -1.78
C LEU A 79 -2.83 -3.24 -1.88
N ALA A 80 -1.77 -2.83 -1.19
CA ALA A 80 -1.24 -1.47 -1.27
C ALA A 80 -0.68 -1.19 -2.67
N HIS A 81 0.12 -2.12 -3.23
CA HIS A 81 0.70 -2.04 -4.57
C HIS A 81 -0.37 -1.89 -5.65
N ALA A 82 -1.36 -2.79 -5.65
CA ALA A 82 -2.48 -2.74 -6.59
C ALA A 82 -3.27 -1.43 -6.49
N ARG A 83 -3.41 -0.86 -5.29
CA ARG A 83 -4.09 0.42 -5.09
C ARG A 83 -3.33 1.57 -5.75
N VAL A 84 -2.00 1.62 -5.62
CA VAL A 84 -1.15 2.63 -6.23
C VAL A 84 -1.18 2.48 -7.76
N LEU A 85 -0.89 1.28 -8.27
CA LEU A 85 -0.90 0.99 -9.71
C LEU A 85 -2.24 1.34 -10.38
N ARG A 86 -3.35 1.04 -9.71
CA ARG A 86 -4.67 1.42 -10.20
C ARG A 86 -4.86 2.94 -10.30
N ARG A 87 -4.36 3.70 -9.34
CA ARG A 87 -4.41 5.18 -9.36
C ARG A 87 -3.53 5.75 -10.47
N ASP A 88 -2.43 5.08 -10.78
CA ASP A 88 -1.51 5.43 -11.86
C ASP A 88 -2.01 5.00 -13.24
N GLY A 89 -3.22 4.42 -13.34
CA GLY A 89 -3.79 3.97 -14.61
C GLY A 89 -3.16 2.69 -15.16
N ARG A 90 -2.57 1.84 -14.29
CA ARG A 90 -1.90 0.57 -14.63
C ARG A 90 -2.69 -0.64 -14.09
N PRO A 91 -3.94 -0.86 -14.52
CA PRO A 91 -4.82 -1.87 -13.91
C PRO A 91 -4.39 -3.31 -14.17
N GLN A 92 -3.73 -3.61 -15.29
CA GLN A 92 -3.23 -4.94 -15.58
C GLN A 92 -2.09 -5.33 -14.62
N GLU A 93 -1.21 -4.39 -14.32
CA GLU A 93 -0.15 -4.60 -13.35
C GLU A 93 -0.69 -4.69 -11.91
N ALA A 94 -1.75 -3.93 -11.61
CA ALA A 94 -2.48 -4.08 -10.34
C ALA A 94 -3.10 -5.48 -10.19
N GLN A 95 -3.63 -6.06 -11.26
CA GLN A 95 -4.10 -7.45 -11.28
C GLN A 95 -2.96 -8.42 -11.01
N ALA A 96 -1.86 -8.30 -11.75
CA ALA A 96 -0.69 -9.16 -11.59
C ALA A 96 -0.10 -9.09 -10.19
N ALA A 97 -0.07 -7.90 -9.57
CA ALA A 97 0.39 -7.73 -8.19
C ALA A 97 -0.46 -8.49 -7.17
N LEU A 98 -1.79 -8.53 -7.36
CA LEU A 98 -2.71 -9.28 -6.51
C LEU A 98 -2.61 -10.79 -6.72
N GLU A 99 -2.43 -11.24 -7.95
CA GLU A 99 -2.38 -12.66 -8.31
C GLU A 99 -1.05 -13.33 -7.92
N ARG A 100 0.02 -12.57 -7.68
CA ARG A 100 1.33 -13.08 -7.22
C ARG A 100 1.35 -13.54 -5.76
N VAL A 101 0.34 -13.19 -4.97
CA VAL A 101 0.30 -13.55 -3.55
C VAL A 101 0.01 -15.04 -3.40
N ASP A 102 0.82 -15.74 -2.62
CA ASP A 102 0.57 -17.14 -2.29
C ASP A 102 -0.78 -17.29 -1.59
N GLY A 103 -1.62 -18.19 -2.11
CA GLY A 103 -2.97 -18.36 -1.59
C GLY A 103 -3.96 -17.24 -1.97
N ALA A 104 -3.62 -16.39 -2.95
CA ALA A 104 -4.51 -15.32 -3.44
C ALA A 104 -5.92 -15.82 -3.76
N GLU A 105 -6.02 -17.06 -4.24
CA GLU A 105 -7.29 -17.69 -4.57
C GLU A 105 -8.18 -18.02 -3.35
N ARG A 106 -7.67 -17.91 -2.13
CA ARG A 106 -8.39 -18.13 -0.86
C ARG A 106 -8.46 -16.88 0.00
N SER A 107 -7.70 -15.86 -0.34
CA SER A 107 -7.70 -14.59 0.39
C SER A 107 -8.93 -13.76 0.01
N VAL A 108 -9.84 -13.57 0.96
CA VAL A 108 -11.04 -12.75 0.78
C VAL A 108 -10.67 -11.29 0.40
N PRO A 109 -9.72 -10.61 1.06
CA PRO A 109 -9.32 -9.25 0.67
C PRO A 109 -8.76 -9.16 -0.75
N ILE A 110 -7.93 -10.11 -1.18
CA ILE A 110 -7.39 -10.16 -2.55
C ILE A 110 -8.50 -10.38 -3.56
N LEU A 111 -9.35 -11.38 -3.34
CA LEU A 111 -10.49 -11.68 -4.22
C LEU A 111 -11.46 -10.50 -4.31
N GLU A 112 -11.74 -9.79 -3.20
CA GLU A 112 -12.54 -8.57 -3.24
C GLU A 112 -11.92 -7.46 -4.09
N ALA A 113 -10.60 -7.28 -3.98
CA ALA A 113 -9.86 -6.31 -4.78
C ALA A 113 -9.89 -6.67 -6.27
N LEU A 114 -9.65 -7.93 -6.62
CA LEU A 114 -9.74 -8.45 -7.99
C LEU A 114 -11.15 -8.33 -8.55
N ALA A 115 -12.19 -8.70 -7.79
CA ALA A 115 -13.56 -8.56 -8.24
C ALA A 115 -13.92 -7.10 -8.58
N LYS A 116 -13.52 -6.15 -7.72
CA LYS A 116 -13.71 -4.70 -7.98
C LYS A 116 -12.94 -4.22 -9.20
N LEU A 117 -11.71 -4.71 -9.38
CA LEU A 117 -10.85 -4.36 -10.50
C LEU A 117 -11.47 -4.82 -11.83
N HIS A 118 -11.89 -6.09 -11.91
CA HIS A 118 -12.55 -6.65 -13.10
C HIS A 118 -13.90 -6.00 -13.36
N GLU A 119 -14.72 -5.79 -12.33
CA GLU A 119 -16.06 -5.21 -12.50
C GLU A 119 -16.03 -3.76 -13.00
N HIS A 120 -15.15 -2.92 -12.44
CA HIS A 120 -15.24 -1.47 -12.62
C HIS A 120 -14.20 -0.88 -13.57
N ILE A 121 -13.03 -1.51 -13.68
CA ILE A 121 -11.90 -0.96 -14.43
C ILE A 121 -11.61 -1.77 -15.69
N LEU A 122 -11.32 -3.05 -15.55
CA LEU A 122 -11.03 -3.93 -16.68
C LEU A 122 -12.27 -4.29 -17.49
N ARG A 123 -13.48 -4.12 -16.91
CA ARG A 123 -14.77 -4.41 -17.52
C ARG A 123 -14.97 -5.87 -17.94
N ASP A 124 -14.22 -6.78 -17.35
CA ASP A 124 -14.35 -8.21 -17.54
C ASP A 124 -15.37 -8.76 -16.55
N LEU A 125 -16.66 -8.69 -16.96
CA LEU A 125 -17.76 -9.12 -16.10
C LEU A 125 -17.76 -10.64 -15.86
N ALA A 126 -17.23 -11.44 -16.80
CA ALA A 126 -17.14 -12.88 -16.65
C ALA A 126 -16.15 -13.25 -15.53
N LYS A 127 -14.95 -12.68 -15.55
CA LYS A 127 -13.98 -12.86 -14.45
C LYS A 127 -14.48 -12.30 -13.12
N ALA A 128 -15.11 -11.11 -13.13
CA ALA A 128 -15.70 -10.54 -11.92
C ALA A 128 -16.75 -11.46 -11.31
N HIS A 129 -17.58 -12.10 -12.14
CA HIS A 129 -18.61 -13.06 -11.70
C HIS A 129 -17.98 -14.33 -11.12
N ALA A 130 -17.00 -14.94 -11.79
CA ALA A 130 -16.27 -16.12 -11.30
C ALA A 130 -15.63 -15.86 -9.93
N ILE A 131 -15.00 -14.69 -9.75
CA ILE A 131 -14.41 -14.29 -8.46
C ILE A 131 -15.50 -14.08 -7.39
N ALA A 132 -16.63 -13.45 -7.75
CA ALA A 132 -17.75 -13.25 -6.82
C ALA A 132 -18.38 -14.56 -6.37
N THR A 133 -18.48 -15.57 -7.25
CA THR A 133 -18.92 -16.93 -6.91
C THR A 133 -17.99 -17.56 -5.89
N ARG A 134 -16.67 -17.42 -6.09
CA ARG A 134 -15.67 -17.93 -5.16
C ARG A 134 -15.74 -17.25 -3.79
N LEU A 135 -15.91 -15.92 -3.76
CA LEU A 135 -16.14 -15.17 -2.52
C LEU A 135 -17.38 -15.64 -1.76
N SER A 136 -18.49 -15.89 -2.47
CA SER A 136 -19.71 -16.43 -1.85
C SER A 136 -19.53 -17.84 -1.31
N ALA A 137 -18.65 -18.65 -1.89
CA ALA A 137 -18.31 -19.97 -1.37
C ALA A 137 -17.42 -19.91 -0.12
N LEU A 138 -16.51 -18.92 -0.04
CA LEU A 138 -15.64 -18.73 1.12
C LEU A 138 -16.35 -18.08 2.30
N GLU A 139 -17.27 -17.17 2.04
CA GLU A 139 -18.08 -16.46 3.06
C GLU A 139 -19.58 -16.54 2.69
N PRO A 140 -20.26 -17.67 2.93
CA PRO A 140 -21.66 -17.86 2.52
C PRO A 140 -22.63 -16.87 3.18
N ASP A 141 -22.35 -16.47 4.42
CA ASP A 141 -23.21 -15.56 5.19
C ASP A 141 -22.98 -14.07 4.86
N ALA A 142 -21.98 -13.77 4.02
CA ALA A 142 -21.68 -12.39 3.66
C ALA A 142 -22.65 -11.85 2.58
N ILE A 143 -23.75 -11.24 2.99
CA ILE A 143 -24.78 -10.64 2.12
C ILE A 143 -24.17 -9.77 1.01
N ARG A 144 -23.03 -9.12 1.26
CA ARG A 144 -22.33 -8.27 0.28
C ARG A 144 -21.87 -9.05 -0.96
N HIS A 145 -21.45 -10.31 -0.80
CA HIS A 145 -21.02 -11.16 -1.91
C HIS A 145 -22.19 -11.66 -2.72
N ALA A 146 -23.26 -12.10 -2.08
CA ALA A 146 -24.50 -12.51 -2.73
C ALA A 146 -25.10 -11.35 -3.55
N ARG A 147 -25.14 -10.14 -2.99
CA ARG A 147 -25.62 -8.94 -3.71
C ARG A 147 -24.75 -8.61 -4.93
N ARG A 148 -23.42 -8.74 -4.81
CA ARG A 148 -22.51 -8.52 -5.93
C ARG A 148 -22.76 -9.55 -7.02
N LEU A 149 -22.87 -10.83 -6.67
CA LEU A 149 -23.11 -11.92 -7.61
C LEU A 149 -24.39 -11.69 -8.40
N ALA A 150 -25.50 -11.43 -7.73
CA ALA A 150 -26.80 -11.16 -8.37
C ALA A 150 -26.78 -9.93 -9.29
N ARG A 151 -26.01 -8.89 -8.92
CA ARG A 151 -25.83 -7.70 -9.76
C ARG A 151 -25.01 -8.00 -11.01
N LEU A 152 -23.92 -8.77 -10.88
CA LEU A 152 -23.06 -9.14 -12.00
C LEU A 152 -23.82 -10.05 -12.97
N GLN A 153 -24.58 -11.01 -12.47
CA GLN A 153 -25.38 -11.90 -13.29
C GLN A 153 -26.38 -11.12 -14.14
N ARG A 154 -27.15 -10.21 -13.54
CA ARG A 154 -28.06 -9.33 -14.29
C ARG A 154 -27.37 -8.50 -15.36
N ARG A 155 -26.14 -8.01 -15.09
CA ARG A 155 -25.36 -7.22 -16.08
C ARG A 155 -24.82 -8.07 -17.23
N ILE A 156 -24.58 -9.35 -17.01
CA ILE A 156 -24.16 -10.29 -18.05
C ILE A 156 -25.36 -10.66 -18.94
N GLU A 157 -26.53 -10.94 -18.32
CA GLU A 157 -27.76 -11.32 -19.00
C GLU A 157 -28.40 -10.15 -19.78
N THR A 158 -28.23 -8.92 -19.27
CA THR A 158 -28.81 -7.72 -19.89
C THR A 158 -27.70 -6.69 -20.18
N PRO A 159 -26.92 -6.87 -21.24
CA PRO A 159 -25.89 -5.91 -21.62
C PRO A 159 -26.53 -4.55 -21.92
N ASN A 160 -26.11 -3.50 -21.21
CA ASN A 160 -26.61 -2.15 -21.48
C ASN A 160 -25.90 -1.55 -22.71
N PRO A 161 -26.56 -1.41 -23.86
CA PRO A 161 -25.94 -0.93 -25.09
C PRO A 161 -25.52 0.55 -25.05
N LYS A 162 -25.98 1.31 -24.05
CA LYS A 162 -25.71 2.77 -23.91
C LYS A 162 -24.36 3.11 -23.25
N ARG A 163 -23.51 2.13 -22.94
CA ARG A 163 -22.23 2.39 -22.29
C ARG A 163 -21.08 1.87 -23.13
N PRO A 164 -20.54 2.69 -24.08
CA PRO A 164 -19.43 2.27 -24.92
C PRO A 164 -18.25 1.84 -24.06
N ALA A 165 -17.52 0.82 -24.51
CA ALA A 165 -16.24 0.47 -23.95
C ALA A 165 -15.39 1.73 -23.96
N ARG A 166 -14.95 2.19 -22.80
CA ARG A 166 -13.97 3.24 -22.71
C ARG A 166 -12.65 2.62 -23.13
N ASP A 167 -12.25 2.84 -24.37
CA ASP A 167 -10.90 2.57 -24.81
C ASP A 167 -9.95 3.23 -23.84
N GLY A 168 -8.99 2.47 -23.32
CA GLY A 168 -8.11 2.82 -22.20
C GLY A 168 -7.13 3.97 -22.44
N GLY A 169 -7.60 5.07 -23.00
CA GLY A 169 -6.86 6.31 -23.20
C GLY A 169 -7.06 7.28 -22.04
N PHE A 170 -6.41 7.02 -20.91
CA PHE A 170 -6.22 8.05 -19.89
C PHE A 170 -5.18 9.03 -20.45
N LYS A 171 -5.67 10.18 -20.96
CA LYS A 171 -4.79 11.28 -21.36
C LYS A 171 -3.99 11.72 -20.13
N ARG A 172 -2.69 11.45 -20.14
CA ARG A 172 -1.73 12.09 -19.24
C ARG A 172 -1.89 13.60 -19.42
N THR A 173 -2.40 14.30 -18.43
CA THR A 173 -2.11 15.71 -18.27
C THR A 173 -0.63 15.79 -17.96
N GLY A 174 0.12 16.48 -18.84
CA GLY A 174 1.57 16.65 -18.72
C GLY A 174 1.97 17.36 -17.42
N PRO A 175 3.28 17.37 -17.10
CA PRO A 175 3.78 18.02 -15.92
C PRO A 175 3.40 19.50 -15.94
N LEU A 176 2.89 20.00 -14.80
CA LEU A 176 2.77 21.43 -14.54
C LEU A 176 4.19 22.01 -14.58
N GLU A 177 4.50 22.76 -15.63
CA GLU A 177 5.66 23.64 -15.65
C GLU A 177 5.47 24.66 -14.53
N VAL A 178 6.30 24.57 -13.52
CA VAL A 178 6.44 25.59 -12.49
C VAL A 178 7.44 26.61 -13.04
N ALA A 179 6.95 27.79 -13.35
CA ALA A 179 7.75 28.97 -13.63
C ALA A 179 8.34 29.54 -12.33
#